data_b5cad791cd2ea084c35a02092e844d12
#
_entry.id   b5cad791cd2ea084c35a02092e844d12
#
_cell.length_a   1.000
_cell.length_b   1.000
_cell.length_c   1.000
_cell.angle_alpha   90.00
_cell.angle_beta   90.00
_cell.angle_gamma   90.00
#
_symmetry.space_group_name_H-M   'P 1'
#
loop_
_entity.id
_entity.type
_entity.pdbx_description
1 polymer ?
#
loop_
_entity_poly.entity_id
_entity_poly.type
_entity_poly.pdbx_seq_one_letter_code
_entity_poly.pdbx_strand_id
1 'polypeptide(L)'
;MKRKILIMGLPGSGKTTLSKAIRDLMGNIITWNADEVRSTINKHLTFSLEDRIKQAETMKWLSDKVIANNHYCIVDFICPTPETRAAFDYKNAYVIWVDRIDTGRFDDTNQIFVPPKYYDVRVIDDGRSAEMWAADIVEPFYG
;
A
#
# COMPACT_ATOMS: atom_id res chain seq x y z
N MET A 1 -12.80 -13.02 -2.77
CA MET A 1 -12.19 -11.69 -2.61
C MET A 1 -10.83 -11.82 -1.94
N LYS A 2 -9.83 -11.13 -2.44
CA LYS A 2 -8.48 -11.18 -1.87
C LYS A 2 -8.47 -10.51 -0.50
N ARG A 3 -7.75 -11.10 0.45
CA ARG A 3 -7.68 -10.56 1.83
C ARG A 3 -6.51 -9.61 2.06
N LYS A 4 -5.55 -9.57 1.12
CA LYS A 4 -4.41 -8.66 1.17
C LYS A 4 -4.74 -7.42 0.34
N ILE A 5 -4.69 -6.26 0.94
CA ILE A 5 -4.93 -4.97 0.29
C ILE A 5 -3.63 -4.20 0.27
N LEU A 6 -3.15 -3.88 -0.93
CA LEU A 6 -1.96 -3.02 -1.12
C LEU A 6 -2.42 -1.61 -1.43
N ILE A 7 -1.99 -0.65 -0.62
CA ILE A 7 -2.16 0.77 -0.91
C ILE A 7 -0.80 1.34 -1.26
N MET A 8 -0.65 1.77 -2.51
CA MET A 8 0.63 2.26 -3.04
C MET A 8 0.49 3.65 -3.64
N GLY A 9 1.59 4.36 -3.73
CA GLY A 9 1.63 5.71 -4.28
C GLY A 9 2.78 6.52 -3.72
N LEU A 10 2.94 7.74 -4.23
CA LEU A 10 4.01 8.65 -3.81
C LEU A 10 3.88 9.06 -2.33
N PRO A 11 5.01 9.40 -1.67
CA PRO A 11 4.96 9.94 -0.31
C PRO A 11 4.10 11.20 -0.25
N GLY A 12 3.22 11.28 0.73
CA GLY A 12 2.32 12.43 0.89
C GLY A 12 1.05 12.37 0.05
N SER A 13 0.80 11.27 -0.67
CA SER A 13 -0.40 11.12 -1.51
C SER A 13 -1.67 10.85 -0.72
N GLY A 14 -1.56 10.48 0.56
CA GLY A 14 -2.73 10.18 1.41
C GLY A 14 -2.96 8.70 1.66
N LYS A 15 -1.97 7.84 1.41
CA LYS A 15 -2.07 6.39 1.62
C LYS A 15 -2.45 6.02 3.06
N THR A 16 -1.78 6.61 4.04
CA THR A 16 -2.01 6.30 5.45
C THR A 16 -3.40 6.74 5.89
N THR A 17 -3.85 7.91 5.44
CA THR A 17 -5.19 8.42 5.73
C THR A 17 -6.25 7.48 5.18
N LEU A 18 -6.09 7.03 3.94
CA LEU A 18 -7.00 6.07 3.31
C LEU A 18 -6.98 4.72 4.03
N SER A 19 -5.80 4.24 4.39
CA SER A 19 -5.63 2.99 5.14
C SER A 19 -6.41 3.01 6.45
N LYS A 20 -6.31 4.11 7.20
CA LYS A 20 -7.06 4.28 8.46
C LYS A 20 -8.57 4.30 8.24
N ALA A 21 -9.02 4.98 7.21
CA ALA A 21 -10.45 5.04 6.88
C ALA A 21 -11.01 3.66 6.51
N ILE A 22 -10.27 2.87 5.73
CA ILE A 22 -10.66 1.49 5.39
C ILE A 22 -10.67 0.63 6.66
N ARG A 23 -9.64 0.71 7.48
CA ARG A 23 -9.55 -0.04 8.74
C ARG A 23 -10.74 0.23 9.64
N ASP A 24 -11.13 1.50 9.77
CA ASP A 24 -12.25 1.90 10.64
C ASP A 24 -13.58 1.31 10.15
N LEU A 25 -13.76 1.14 8.84
CA LEU A 25 -14.96 0.54 8.27
C LEU A 25 -14.94 -0.99 8.36
N MET A 26 -13.80 -1.63 8.16
CA MET A 26 -13.70 -3.08 8.16
C MET A 26 -13.59 -3.68 9.55
N GLY A 27 -13.04 -2.96 10.50
CA GLY A 27 -12.92 -3.37 11.90
C GLY A 27 -11.88 -4.45 12.16
N ASN A 28 -12.05 -5.64 11.64
CA ASN A 28 -11.16 -6.77 11.89
C ASN A 28 -10.07 -6.88 10.82
N ILE A 29 -9.17 -5.90 10.80
CA ILE A 29 -8.10 -5.81 9.81
C ILE A 29 -6.79 -5.37 10.46
N ILE A 30 -5.68 -5.95 10.03
CA ILE A 30 -4.34 -5.60 10.51
C ILE A 30 -3.67 -4.75 9.44
N THR A 31 -3.07 -3.64 9.85
CA THR A 31 -2.39 -2.72 8.93
C THR A 31 -0.88 -2.73 9.18
N TRP A 32 -0.11 -2.78 8.08
CA TRP A 32 1.33 -2.63 8.10
C TRP A 32 1.70 -1.38 7.30
N ASN A 33 2.28 -0.39 8.00
CA ASN A 33 2.82 0.81 7.36
C ASN A 33 4.32 0.64 7.18
N ALA A 34 4.84 0.94 5.99
CA ALA A 34 6.25 0.72 5.68
C ALA A 34 7.19 1.56 6.54
N ASP A 35 6.80 2.79 6.88
CA ASP A 35 7.65 3.65 7.73
C ASP A 35 7.79 3.07 9.13
N GLU A 36 6.72 2.50 9.68
CA GLU A 36 6.79 1.81 10.97
C GLU A 36 7.69 0.58 10.90
N VAL A 37 7.59 -0.20 9.83
CA VAL A 37 8.44 -1.38 9.62
C VAL A 37 9.90 -0.99 9.48
N ARG A 38 10.20 0.10 8.73
CA ARG A 38 11.57 0.62 8.62
C ARG A 38 12.13 1.08 9.95
N SER A 39 11.30 1.71 10.78
CA SER A 39 11.76 2.24 12.08
C SER A 39 11.91 1.16 13.15
N THR A 40 11.43 -0.04 12.93
CA THR A 40 11.47 -1.15 13.89
C THR A 40 12.30 -2.33 13.39
N ILE A 41 11.77 -3.09 12.44
CA ILE A 41 12.40 -4.33 11.98
C ILE A 41 13.54 -4.07 10.99
N ASN A 42 13.36 -3.09 10.09
CA ASN A 42 14.25 -2.83 8.97
C ASN A 42 15.03 -1.51 9.10
N LYS A 43 15.46 -1.18 10.32
CA LYS A 43 16.21 0.07 10.59
C LYS A 43 17.48 0.19 9.75
N HIS A 44 18.09 -0.93 9.40
CA HIS A 44 19.33 -0.99 8.66
C HIS A 44 19.18 -0.79 7.15
N LEU A 45 17.96 -0.83 6.62
CA LEU A 45 17.75 -0.70 5.18
C LEU A 45 17.88 0.75 4.73
N THR A 46 18.53 0.95 3.59
CA THR A 46 18.64 2.23 2.90
C THR A 46 17.48 2.38 1.89
N PHE A 47 17.56 3.42 1.05
CA PHE A 47 16.58 3.64 -0.03
C PHE A 47 17.13 3.23 -1.40
N SER A 48 18.20 2.42 -1.44
CA SER A 48 18.67 1.80 -2.68
C SER A 48 17.59 0.88 -3.24
N LEU A 49 17.64 0.61 -4.55
CA LEU A 49 16.69 -0.31 -5.16
C LEU A 49 16.74 -1.69 -4.51
N GLU A 50 17.94 -2.19 -4.23
CA GLU A 50 18.12 -3.48 -3.56
C GLU A 50 17.42 -3.51 -2.19
N ASP A 51 17.60 -2.47 -1.38
CA ASP A 51 17.00 -2.40 -0.05
C ASP A 51 15.49 -2.15 -0.12
N ARG A 52 15.00 -1.43 -1.13
CA ARG A 52 13.57 -1.29 -1.37
C ARG A 52 12.91 -2.62 -1.73
N ILE A 53 13.63 -3.48 -2.45
CA ILE A 53 13.17 -4.85 -2.74
C ILE A 53 13.09 -5.67 -1.45
N LYS A 54 14.11 -5.58 -0.59
CA LYS A 54 14.11 -6.26 0.72
C LYS A 54 12.95 -5.78 1.59
N GLN A 55 12.65 -4.48 1.58
CA GLN A 55 11.51 -3.92 2.30
C GLN A 55 10.20 -4.51 1.76
N ALA A 56 10.05 -4.61 0.45
CA ALA A 56 8.87 -5.20 -0.18
C ALA A 56 8.70 -6.68 0.19
N GLU A 57 9.79 -7.43 0.24
CA GLU A 57 9.77 -8.83 0.68
C GLU A 57 9.33 -8.96 2.14
N THR A 58 9.79 -8.05 3.01
CA THR A 58 9.37 -8.01 4.42
C THR A 58 7.87 -7.72 4.51
N MET A 59 7.39 -6.73 3.77
CA MET A 59 5.96 -6.37 3.76
C MET A 59 5.11 -7.54 3.27
N LYS A 60 5.58 -8.27 2.25
CA LYS A 60 4.93 -9.47 1.76
C LYS A 60 4.84 -10.53 2.86
N TRP A 61 5.96 -10.83 3.50
CA TRP A 61 6.01 -11.87 4.55
C TRP A 61 5.06 -11.54 5.70
N LEU A 62 5.09 -10.30 6.18
CA LEU A 62 4.21 -9.85 7.26
C LEU A 62 2.73 -9.99 6.88
N SER A 63 2.37 -9.58 5.67
CA SER A 63 0.98 -9.66 5.20
C SER A 63 0.54 -11.11 4.95
N ASP A 64 1.44 -11.96 4.45
CA ASP A 64 1.15 -13.38 4.25
C ASP A 64 0.79 -14.08 5.57
N LYS A 65 1.46 -13.71 6.67
CA LYS A 65 1.16 -14.28 7.99
C LYS A 65 -0.23 -13.88 8.48
N VAL A 66 -0.65 -12.66 8.19
CA VAL A 66 -1.97 -12.18 8.57
C VAL A 66 -3.07 -12.93 7.81
N ILE A 67 -2.95 -13.02 6.48
CA ILE A 67 -3.97 -13.68 5.68
C ILE A 67 -4.01 -15.19 5.91
N ALA A 68 -2.89 -15.81 6.27
CA ALA A 68 -2.84 -17.22 6.64
C ALA A 68 -3.67 -17.52 7.89
N ASN A 69 -3.91 -16.53 8.73
CA ASN A 69 -4.75 -16.63 9.93
C ASN A 69 -6.18 -16.10 9.68
N ASN A 70 -6.59 -16.03 8.42
CA ASN A 70 -7.95 -15.65 8.00
C ASN A 70 -8.36 -14.21 8.35
N HIS A 71 -7.38 -13.31 8.48
CA HIS A 71 -7.63 -11.88 8.67
C HIS A 71 -7.37 -11.12 7.38
N TYR A 72 -8.03 -9.97 7.23
CA TYR A 72 -7.69 -9.00 6.20
C TYR A 72 -6.46 -8.22 6.63
N CYS A 73 -5.65 -7.84 5.65
CA CYS A 73 -4.42 -7.09 5.88
C CYS A 73 -4.33 -5.92 4.90
N ILE A 74 -4.03 -4.73 5.42
CA ILE A 74 -3.65 -3.59 4.59
C ILE A 74 -2.16 -3.42 4.69
N VAL A 75 -1.50 -3.26 3.55
CA VAL A 75 -0.08 -2.89 3.45
C VAL A 75 -0.01 -1.54 2.75
N ASP A 76 0.60 -0.58 3.42
CA ASP A 76 0.69 0.81 3.00
C ASP A 76 2.15 1.16 2.77
N PHE A 77 2.56 1.26 1.51
CA PHE A 77 3.91 1.69 1.15
C PHE A 77 3.99 2.19 -0.30
N ILE A 78 5.11 2.86 -0.63
CA ILE A 78 5.28 3.50 -1.93
C ILE A 78 5.25 2.49 -3.07
N CYS A 79 5.99 1.40 -2.93
CA CYS A 79 6.08 0.32 -3.93
C CYS A 79 6.37 0.88 -5.33
N PRO A 80 7.51 1.55 -5.54
CA PRO A 80 7.65 2.50 -6.65
C PRO A 80 8.00 1.88 -8.00
N THR A 81 8.45 0.64 -8.05
CA THR A 81 8.99 0.04 -9.28
C THR A 81 8.37 -1.31 -9.57
N PRO A 82 8.46 -1.79 -10.83
CA PRO A 82 8.03 -3.15 -11.16
C PRO A 82 8.73 -4.21 -10.29
N GLU A 83 10.00 -4.00 -9.95
CA GLU A 83 10.78 -4.94 -9.13
C GLU A 83 10.26 -5.02 -7.71
N THR A 84 9.94 -3.88 -7.07
CA THR A 84 9.37 -3.87 -5.72
C THR A 84 7.98 -4.49 -5.73
N ARG A 85 7.19 -4.25 -6.76
CA ARG A 85 5.85 -4.84 -6.90
C ARG A 85 5.91 -6.34 -7.07
N ALA A 86 6.86 -6.84 -7.87
CA ALA A 86 7.09 -8.27 -8.04
C ALA A 86 7.55 -8.91 -6.72
N ALA A 87 8.44 -8.26 -5.98
CA ALA A 87 8.92 -8.73 -4.68
C ALA A 87 7.79 -8.82 -3.65
N PHE A 88 6.84 -7.92 -3.71
CA PHE A 88 5.63 -7.95 -2.88
C PHE A 88 4.59 -8.96 -3.39
N ASP A 89 4.72 -9.43 -4.63
CA ASP A 89 3.71 -10.27 -5.29
C ASP A 89 2.36 -9.54 -5.38
N TYR A 90 2.38 -8.32 -5.90
CA TYR A 90 1.23 -7.40 -5.86
C TYR A 90 0.00 -7.91 -6.62
N LYS A 91 0.19 -8.79 -7.61
CA LYS A 91 -0.94 -9.35 -8.37
C LYS A 91 -1.84 -10.26 -7.53
N ASN A 92 -1.34 -10.77 -6.42
CA ASN A 92 -2.12 -11.55 -5.45
C ASN A 92 -2.77 -10.68 -4.37
N ALA A 93 -2.63 -9.37 -4.47
CA ALA A 93 -3.28 -8.40 -3.59
C ALA A 93 -4.39 -7.65 -4.32
N TYR A 94 -5.32 -7.08 -3.55
CA TYR A 94 -6.24 -6.07 -4.05
C TYR A 94 -5.46 -4.74 -4.06
N VAL A 95 -5.19 -4.21 -5.25
CA VAL A 95 -4.27 -3.10 -5.43
C VAL A 95 -5.02 -1.79 -5.53
N ILE A 96 -4.70 -0.86 -4.63
CA ILE A 96 -5.20 0.51 -4.62
C ILE A 96 -4.02 1.43 -4.91
N TRP A 97 -4.09 2.14 -6.04
CA TRP A 97 -3.10 3.14 -6.40
C TRP A 97 -3.62 4.52 -6.02
N VAL A 98 -2.98 5.16 -5.04
CA VAL A 98 -3.32 6.54 -4.65
C VAL A 98 -2.53 7.48 -5.53
N ASP A 99 -3.21 8.05 -6.54
CA ASP A 99 -2.65 8.92 -7.57
C ASP A 99 -3.29 10.31 -7.46
N ARG A 100 -3.04 10.97 -6.32
CA ARG A 100 -3.61 12.28 -6.01
C ARG A 100 -2.63 13.45 -6.19
N ILE A 101 -1.35 13.15 -6.35
CA ILE A 101 -0.29 14.15 -6.50
C ILE A 101 0.69 13.70 -7.58
N ASP A 102 1.26 14.65 -8.29
CA ASP A 102 2.25 14.38 -9.34
C ASP A 102 3.67 14.29 -8.78
N THR A 103 3.93 14.97 -7.64
CA THR A 103 5.25 15.05 -7.03
C THR A 103 5.13 14.77 -5.54
N GLY A 104 5.86 13.76 -5.08
CA GLY A 104 5.93 13.41 -3.67
C GLY A 104 6.92 14.28 -2.91
N ARG A 105 7.06 14.00 -1.61
CA ARG A 105 7.93 14.79 -0.71
C ARG A 105 9.42 14.59 -0.95
N PHE A 106 9.83 13.49 -1.59
CA PHE A 106 11.23 13.13 -1.79
C PHE A 106 11.53 13.01 -3.28
N ASP A 107 12.46 13.80 -3.78
CA ASP A 107 12.80 13.87 -5.21
C ASP A 107 13.31 12.53 -5.76
N ASP A 108 14.14 11.81 -5.01
CA ASP A 108 14.67 10.51 -5.43
C ASP A 108 13.55 9.49 -5.63
N THR A 109 12.53 9.51 -4.79
CA THR A 109 11.35 8.65 -4.95
C THR A 109 10.54 9.05 -6.18
N ASN A 110 10.38 10.35 -6.44
CA ASN A 110 9.68 10.85 -7.62
C ASN A 110 10.35 10.36 -8.91
N GLN A 111 11.69 10.34 -8.92
CA GLN A 111 12.45 9.93 -10.11
C GLN A 111 12.34 8.44 -10.41
N ILE A 112 12.15 7.60 -9.41
CA ILE A 112 12.10 6.15 -9.60
C ILE A 112 10.69 5.59 -9.69
N PHE A 113 9.65 6.36 -9.33
CA PHE A 113 8.27 5.87 -9.32
C PHE A 113 7.77 5.67 -10.74
N VAL A 114 7.42 4.41 -11.04
CA VAL A 114 6.83 4.03 -12.32
C VAL A 114 5.33 3.82 -12.10
N PRO A 115 4.45 4.54 -12.82
CA PRO A 115 3.01 4.31 -12.70
C PRO A 115 2.66 2.84 -12.93
N PRO A 116 1.80 2.23 -12.11
CA PRO A 116 1.45 0.83 -12.27
C PRO A 116 0.57 0.61 -13.49
N LYS A 117 0.78 -0.52 -14.18
CA LYS A 117 -0.11 -0.97 -15.26
C LYS A 117 -1.29 -1.78 -14.73
N TYR A 118 -1.13 -2.36 -13.55
CA TYR A 118 -2.17 -3.17 -12.91
C TYR A 118 -2.58 -2.53 -11.59
N TYR A 119 -3.87 -2.32 -11.43
CA TYR A 119 -4.48 -1.88 -10.17
C TYR A 119 -5.97 -2.21 -10.23
N ASP A 120 -6.58 -2.38 -9.06
CA ASP A 120 -8.04 -2.61 -8.94
C ASP A 120 -8.78 -1.28 -8.78
N VAL A 121 -8.18 -0.34 -8.06
CA VAL A 121 -8.74 1.00 -7.83
C VAL A 121 -7.65 2.04 -7.99
N ARG A 122 -7.96 3.13 -8.67
CA ARG A 122 -7.11 4.31 -8.78
C ARG A 122 -7.80 5.46 -8.06
N VAL A 123 -7.21 5.91 -6.96
CA VAL A 123 -7.75 7.01 -6.16
C VAL A 123 -7.14 8.32 -6.68
N ILE A 124 -7.99 9.21 -7.19
CA ILE A 124 -7.58 10.50 -7.75
C ILE A 124 -8.08 11.65 -6.88
N ASP A 125 -7.57 12.85 -7.13
CA ASP A 125 -8.00 14.06 -6.44
C ASP A 125 -9.23 14.65 -7.16
N ASP A 126 -10.42 14.13 -6.82
CA ASP A 126 -11.68 14.47 -7.46
C ASP A 126 -12.70 15.09 -6.49
N GLY A 127 -12.24 15.53 -5.33
CA GLY A 127 -13.07 16.16 -4.31
C GLY A 127 -13.65 15.21 -3.28
N ARG A 128 -13.55 13.87 -3.48
CA ARG A 128 -13.98 12.91 -2.48
C ARG A 128 -12.97 12.84 -1.34
N SER A 129 -13.49 12.72 -0.10
CA SER A 129 -12.65 12.50 1.08
C SER A 129 -12.14 11.06 1.14
N ALA A 130 -11.16 10.82 2.02
CA ALA A 130 -10.67 9.46 2.27
C ALA A 130 -11.80 8.54 2.75
N GLU A 131 -12.72 9.06 3.57
CA GLU A 131 -13.88 8.30 4.07
C GLU A 131 -14.84 7.92 2.95
N MET A 132 -15.08 8.81 2.00
CA MET A 132 -15.93 8.52 0.83
C MET A 132 -15.30 7.46 -0.06
N TRP A 133 -13.99 7.58 -0.34
CA TRP A 133 -13.26 6.56 -1.09
C TRP A 133 -13.26 5.21 -0.37
N ALA A 134 -13.04 5.22 0.94
CA ALA A 134 -13.04 4.00 1.74
C ALA A 134 -14.38 3.28 1.68
N ALA A 135 -15.49 4.01 1.78
CA ALA A 135 -16.83 3.44 1.69
C ALA A 135 -17.04 2.71 0.35
N ASP A 136 -16.62 3.32 -0.75
CA ASP A 136 -16.73 2.70 -2.07
C ASP A 136 -15.83 1.48 -2.20
N ILE A 137 -14.61 1.56 -1.65
CA ILE A 137 -13.62 0.48 -1.73
C ILE A 137 -14.06 -0.75 -0.96
N VAL A 138 -14.61 -0.58 0.25
CA VAL A 138 -14.96 -1.72 1.11
C VAL A 138 -16.25 -2.43 0.69
N GLU A 139 -17.12 -1.78 -0.07
CA GLU A 139 -18.40 -2.35 -0.47
C GLU A 139 -18.28 -3.77 -1.07
N PRO A 140 -17.38 -4.03 -2.04
CA PRO A 140 -17.24 -5.37 -2.61
C PRO A 140 -16.80 -6.45 -1.61
N PHE A 141 -16.17 -6.05 -0.49
CA PHE A 141 -15.73 -7.01 0.53
C PHE A 141 -16.87 -7.51 1.41
N TYR A 142 -17.99 -6.81 1.41
CA TYR A 142 -19.18 -7.15 2.18
C TYR A 142 -20.36 -7.58 1.29
N GLY A 143 -20.22 -7.32 0.00
CA GLY A 143 -21.23 -7.74 -0.97
C GLY A 143 -21.06 -9.17 -1.45
#